data_807bf8196025dd920c7f1a7d6327209c
#
_entry.id   807bf8196025dd920c7f1a7d6327209c
#
_cell.length_a   1.000
_cell.length_b   1.000
_cell.length_c   1.000
_cell.angle_alpha   90.00
_cell.angle_beta   90.00
_cell.angle_gamma   90.00
#
_symmetry.space_group_name_H-M   'P 1'
#
loop_
_entity.id
_entity.type
_entity.pdbx_description
1 polymer ?
#
loop_
_entity_poly.entity_id
_entity_poly.type
_entity_poly.pdbx_seq_one_letter_code
_entity_poly.pdbx_strand_id
1 'polypeptide(L)'
;MRFLDSINIKNKKDILWVKENINQRCPEWATNIDEEVDNTDVQLPNTLDNVTAKDTAFYIFTSGTTGVPKAAIFPNVKLVAGSTNIAEAGYRMTSDDCLYNCLPLYHSTGLILGLCAVIHSGASTFIKRKFSASSFWLDAKKYNTTAFVYVGELCRYLSFQEPCDAEINNPIKAMVVMVFVQIYGTFLQIDLK
;
A
#
# COMPACT_ATOMS: atom_id res chain seq x y z
N MET A 1 15.61 17.59 10.23
CA MET A 1 15.31 18.77 11.03
C MET A 1 15.33 20.08 10.22
N ARG A 2 16.33 20.34 9.38
CA ARG A 2 16.42 21.57 8.55
C ARG A 2 15.22 21.81 7.60
N PHE A 3 14.48 20.77 7.21
CA PHE A 3 13.35 20.91 6.28
C PHE A 3 12.12 21.54 6.95
N LEU A 4 11.84 21.22 8.21
CA LEU A 4 10.68 21.78 8.93
C LEU A 4 10.83 23.26 9.25
N ASP A 5 12.08 23.74 9.37
CA ASP A 5 12.36 25.17 9.61
C ASP A 5 12.08 26.04 8.35
N SER A 6 12.05 25.41 7.16
CA SER A 6 11.73 26.10 5.89
C SER A 6 10.22 26.16 5.61
N ILE A 7 9.41 25.40 6.35
CA ILE A 7 7.95 25.38 6.20
C ILE A 7 7.36 26.31 7.27
N ASN A 8 6.60 27.31 6.85
CA ASN A 8 5.92 28.24 7.75
C ASN A 8 4.70 27.56 8.42
N ILE A 9 4.96 26.65 9.36
CA ILE A 9 3.93 25.98 10.15
C ILE A 9 3.57 26.91 11.32
N LYS A 10 2.34 27.42 11.33
CA LYS A 10 1.85 28.35 12.37
C LYS A 10 1.82 27.71 13.75
N ASN A 11 1.47 26.43 13.85
CA ASN A 11 1.44 25.70 15.10
C ASN A 11 2.19 24.37 14.93
N LYS A 12 3.32 24.22 15.61
CA LYS A 12 4.16 23.01 15.51
C LYS A 12 3.48 21.76 16.11
N LYS A 13 2.53 21.94 17.04
CA LYS A 13 1.73 20.83 17.60
C LYS A 13 0.77 20.20 16.58
N ASP A 14 0.49 20.86 15.46
CA ASP A 14 -0.28 20.27 14.36
C ASP A 14 0.54 19.26 13.55
N ILE A 15 1.83 19.05 13.90
CA ILE A 15 2.69 18.05 13.29
C ILE A 15 2.52 16.76 14.06
N LEU A 16 1.99 15.75 13.36
CA LEU A 16 1.90 14.39 13.87
C LEU A 16 3.24 13.68 13.63
N TRP A 17 3.79 13.10 14.69
CA TRP A 17 5.05 12.39 14.64
C TRP A 17 4.85 10.91 14.95
N VAL A 18 5.45 10.04 14.12
CA VAL A 18 5.40 8.58 14.22
C VAL A 18 6.81 8.04 14.41
N LYS A 19 7.00 7.09 15.32
CA LYS A 19 8.29 6.41 15.51
C LYS A 19 8.66 5.55 14.30
N GLU A 20 9.87 5.71 13.80
CA GLU A 20 10.44 4.73 12.87
C GLU A 20 11.06 3.53 13.61
N ASN A 21 11.58 3.76 14.81
CA ASN A 21 12.15 2.72 15.66
C ASN A 21 11.94 3.05 17.14
N ILE A 22 12.08 2.04 18.00
CA ILE A 22 11.78 2.11 19.43
C ILE A 22 12.62 3.14 20.22
N ASN A 23 13.81 3.48 19.71
CA ASN A 23 14.74 4.41 20.38
C ASN A 23 14.48 5.87 20.05
N GLN A 24 13.59 6.18 19.10
CA GLN A 24 13.26 7.56 18.77
C GLN A 24 12.32 8.16 19.80
N ARG A 25 12.59 9.40 20.19
CA ARG A 25 11.73 10.20 21.06
C ARG A 25 10.99 11.24 20.25
N CYS A 26 9.71 11.42 20.54
CA CYS A 26 8.93 12.49 19.96
C CYS A 26 9.52 13.84 20.38
N PRO A 27 9.73 14.77 19.44
CA PRO A 27 10.11 16.14 19.79
C PRO A 27 9.02 16.81 20.61
N GLU A 28 9.38 17.65 21.59
CA GLU A 28 8.42 18.35 22.47
C GLU A 28 7.42 19.24 21.73
N TRP A 29 7.78 19.68 20.52
CA TRP A 29 6.95 20.53 19.68
C TRP A 29 5.99 19.77 18.75
N ALA A 30 6.05 18.44 18.70
CA ALA A 30 5.20 17.59 17.86
C ALA A 30 4.24 16.76 18.72
N THR A 31 3.15 16.31 18.14
CA THR A 31 2.21 15.38 18.76
C THR A 31 2.62 13.94 18.42
N ASN A 32 2.84 13.12 19.44
CA ASN A 32 3.16 11.71 19.28
C ASN A 32 1.88 10.92 18.94
N ILE A 33 1.74 10.52 17.68
CA ILE A 33 0.52 9.85 17.24
C ILE A 33 0.37 8.45 17.87
N ASP A 34 1.47 7.78 18.19
CA ASP A 34 1.41 6.45 18.84
C ASP A 34 0.74 6.54 20.23
N GLU A 35 1.05 7.60 20.99
CA GLU A 35 0.45 7.84 22.30
C GLU A 35 -1.00 8.32 22.20
N GLU A 36 -1.31 9.18 21.21
CA GLU A 36 -2.68 9.65 20.99
C GLU A 36 -3.62 8.54 20.56
N VAL A 37 -3.17 7.64 19.70
CA VAL A 37 -3.97 6.48 19.26
C VAL A 37 -4.30 5.55 20.43
N ASP A 38 -3.33 5.29 21.31
CA ASP A 38 -3.53 4.43 22.49
C ASP A 38 -4.50 5.06 23.52
N ASN A 39 -4.61 6.38 23.56
CA ASN A 39 -5.46 7.13 24.48
C ASN A 39 -6.81 7.58 23.87
N THR A 40 -7.07 7.26 22.61
CA THR A 40 -8.28 7.69 21.92
C THR A 40 -9.34 6.59 21.92
N ASP A 41 -10.55 6.92 22.35
CA ASP A 41 -11.70 6.03 22.24
C ASP A 41 -12.01 5.73 20.76
N VAL A 42 -12.25 4.46 20.45
CA VAL A 42 -12.62 4.02 19.12
C VAL A 42 -14.09 4.40 18.84
N GLN A 43 -14.29 5.55 18.24
CA GLN A 43 -15.61 6.02 17.82
C GLN A 43 -15.60 6.34 16.33
N LEU A 44 -16.67 6.00 15.64
CA LEU A 44 -16.86 6.41 14.25
C LEU A 44 -17.06 7.93 14.20
N PRO A 45 -16.36 8.65 13.30
CA PRO A 45 -16.57 10.07 13.14
C PRO A 45 -18.02 10.39 12.78
N ASN A 46 -18.63 11.39 13.43
CA ASN A 46 -20.00 11.84 13.11
C ASN A 46 -20.13 12.47 11.71
N THR A 47 -19.02 12.71 11.04
CA THR A 47 -18.95 13.20 9.66
C THR A 47 -19.10 12.08 8.63
N LEU A 48 -19.08 10.80 9.03
CA LEU A 48 -19.11 9.66 8.14
C LEU A 48 -20.34 9.67 7.21
N ASP A 49 -21.50 10.03 7.74
CA ASP A 49 -22.76 10.08 6.98
C ASP A 49 -22.78 11.16 5.89
N ASN A 50 -21.85 12.12 5.96
CA ASN A 50 -21.73 13.21 4.98
C ASN A 50 -20.75 12.90 3.84
N VAL A 51 -20.00 11.77 3.93
CA VAL A 51 -19.02 11.39 2.90
C VAL A 51 -19.74 10.83 1.68
N THR A 52 -19.44 11.38 0.52
CA THR A 52 -20.02 10.98 -0.75
C THR A 52 -19.00 10.34 -1.70
N ALA A 53 -19.50 9.67 -2.74
CA ALA A 53 -18.67 9.07 -3.78
C ALA A 53 -17.79 10.08 -4.54
N LYS A 54 -18.19 11.36 -4.57
CA LYS A 54 -17.47 12.44 -5.26
C LYS A 54 -16.40 13.08 -4.41
N ASP A 55 -16.47 12.92 -3.10
CA ASP A 55 -15.49 13.53 -2.19
C ASP A 55 -14.10 12.94 -2.40
N THR A 56 -13.09 13.78 -2.22
CA THR A 56 -11.69 13.37 -2.38
C THR A 56 -11.27 12.47 -1.23
N ALA A 57 -10.91 11.22 -1.54
CA ALA A 57 -10.33 10.30 -0.57
C ALA A 57 -8.85 10.59 -0.34
N PHE A 58 -8.07 10.77 -1.42
CA PHE A 58 -6.62 10.94 -1.35
C PHE A 58 -6.09 11.91 -2.40
N TYR A 59 -4.97 12.55 -2.05
CA TYR A 59 -4.06 13.21 -2.97
C TYR A 59 -2.80 12.36 -3.10
N ILE A 60 -2.52 11.81 -4.29
CA ILE A 60 -1.34 11.01 -4.54
C ILE A 60 -0.38 11.80 -5.41
N PHE A 61 0.82 12.08 -4.89
CA PHE A 61 1.82 12.84 -5.62
C PHE A 61 2.54 11.96 -6.64
N THR A 62 2.72 12.51 -7.84
CA THR A 62 3.47 11.89 -8.93
C THR A 62 4.68 12.74 -9.27
N SER A 63 5.75 12.12 -9.73
CA SER A 63 6.99 12.77 -10.16
C SER A 63 6.85 13.50 -11.48
N GLY A 64 5.84 14.30 -11.72
CA GLY A 64 5.54 14.97 -12.98
C GLY A 64 6.69 15.09 -13.99
N THR A 65 6.42 14.92 -15.26
CA THR A 65 7.40 15.04 -16.37
C THR A 65 8.07 16.42 -16.45
N THR A 66 7.53 17.41 -15.77
CA THR A 66 8.02 18.80 -15.74
C THR A 66 8.90 19.12 -14.53
N GLY A 67 9.29 18.11 -13.73
CA GLY A 67 10.15 18.26 -12.55
C GLY A 67 9.44 18.71 -11.26
N VAL A 68 8.23 19.27 -11.33
CA VAL A 68 7.43 19.62 -10.14
C VAL A 68 6.42 18.51 -9.86
N PRO A 69 6.37 17.96 -8.64
CA PRO A 69 5.38 16.96 -8.28
C PRO A 69 3.95 17.47 -8.48
N LYS A 70 3.10 16.64 -9.07
CA LYS A 70 1.67 16.94 -9.25
C LYS A 70 0.86 16.02 -8.34
N ALA A 71 -0.15 16.59 -7.67
CA ALA A 71 -1.09 15.85 -6.87
C ALA A 71 -2.24 15.33 -7.74
N ALA A 72 -2.34 14.02 -7.90
CA ALA A 72 -3.50 13.37 -8.51
C ALA A 72 -4.62 13.24 -7.48
N ILE A 73 -5.83 13.66 -7.85
CA ILE A 73 -7.01 13.59 -6.99
C ILE A 73 -7.68 12.25 -7.17
N PHE A 74 -7.86 11.51 -6.07
CA PHE A 74 -8.57 10.26 -6.03
C PHE A 74 -9.87 10.41 -5.24
N PRO A 75 -11.03 10.55 -5.89
CA PRO A 75 -12.32 10.54 -5.20
C PRO A 75 -12.69 9.13 -4.72
N ASN A 76 -13.58 9.05 -3.73
CA ASN A 76 -14.03 7.80 -3.13
C ASN A 76 -14.52 6.78 -4.18
N VAL A 77 -15.25 7.24 -5.19
CA VAL A 77 -15.74 6.34 -6.27
C VAL A 77 -14.60 5.64 -7.01
N LYS A 78 -13.49 6.33 -7.29
CA LYS A 78 -12.33 5.71 -7.95
C LYS A 78 -11.61 4.74 -7.05
N LEU A 79 -11.54 5.07 -5.75
CA LEU A 79 -10.96 4.18 -4.74
C LEU A 79 -11.74 2.88 -4.67
N VAL A 80 -13.06 2.96 -4.47
CA VAL A 80 -13.93 1.79 -4.36
C VAL A 80 -13.93 0.98 -5.66
N ALA A 81 -14.19 1.61 -6.81
CA ALA A 81 -14.22 0.91 -8.09
C ALA A 81 -12.88 0.25 -8.45
N GLY A 82 -11.76 0.93 -8.15
CA GLY A 82 -10.43 0.39 -8.40
C GLY A 82 -10.11 -0.81 -7.51
N SER A 83 -10.41 -0.72 -6.21
CA SER A 83 -10.18 -1.81 -5.27
C SER A 83 -11.08 -3.02 -5.53
N THR A 84 -12.37 -2.80 -5.83
CA THR A 84 -13.31 -3.86 -6.21
C THR A 84 -12.84 -4.60 -7.45
N ASN A 85 -12.56 -3.85 -8.53
CA ASN A 85 -12.15 -4.45 -9.80
C ASN A 85 -10.88 -5.32 -9.62
N ILE A 86 -9.89 -4.80 -8.91
CA ILE A 86 -8.64 -5.53 -8.73
C ILE A 86 -8.80 -6.74 -7.79
N ALA A 87 -9.62 -6.64 -6.75
CA ALA A 87 -9.90 -7.75 -5.85
C ALA A 87 -10.63 -8.88 -6.57
N GLU A 88 -11.68 -8.55 -7.33
CA GLU A 88 -12.55 -9.54 -7.98
C GLU A 88 -11.98 -10.07 -9.30
N ALA A 89 -11.57 -9.18 -10.20
CA ALA A 89 -11.11 -9.57 -11.53
C ALA A 89 -9.60 -9.82 -11.60
N GLY A 90 -8.79 -9.05 -10.84
CA GLY A 90 -7.34 -9.17 -10.83
C GLY A 90 -6.86 -10.35 -10.00
N TYR A 91 -7.14 -10.35 -8.71
CA TYR A 91 -6.70 -11.41 -7.80
C TYR A 91 -7.68 -12.57 -7.70
N ARG A 92 -8.97 -12.34 -7.94
CA ARG A 92 -10.08 -13.25 -7.58
C ARG A 92 -10.02 -13.59 -6.08
N MET A 93 -9.82 -12.55 -5.28
CA MET A 93 -9.51 -12.64 -3.86
C MET A 93 -10.75 -12.92 -3.03
N THR A 94 -10.59 -13.76 -2.03
CA THR A 94 -11.61 -14.10 -1.03
C THR A 94 -11.09 -13.78 0.38
N SER A 95 -11.92 -13.92 1.39
CA SER A 95 -11.52 -13.75 2.80
C SER A 95 -10.43 -14.72 3.27
N ASP A 96 -10.25 -15.84 2.57
CA ASP A 96 -9.24 -16.86 2.91
C ASP A 96 -7.85 -16.53 2.36
N ASP A 97 -7.74 -15.48 1.57
CA ASP A 97 -6.50 -15.09 0.93
C ASP A 97 -5.65 -14.17 1.80
N CYS A 98 -4.36 -14.15 1.50
CA CYS A 98 -3.41 -13.24 2.13
C CYS A 98 -2.54 -12.58 1.06
N LEU A 99 -2.56 -11.25 1.00
CA LEU A 99 -1.79 -10.48 0.05
C LEU A 99 -0.39 -10.15 0.58
N TYR A 100 0.66 -10.50 -0.15
CA TYR A 100 2.01 -9.97 0.07
C TYR A 100 2.09 -8.55 -0.51
N ASN A 101 2.20 -7.54 0.34
CA ASN A 101 2.32 -6.14 -0.05
C ASN A 101 3.62 -5.53 0.47
N CYS A 102 4.56 -5.29 -0.42
CA CYS A 102 5.84 -4.64 -0.12
C CYS A 102 5.97 -3.26 -0.78
N LEU A 103 4.88 -2.78 -1.38
CA LEU A 103 4.85 -1.49 -2.04
C LEU A 103 4.44 -0.38 -1.07
N PRO A 104 4.93 0.85 -1.27
CA PRO A 104 4.60 1.97 -0.40
C PRO A 104 3.09 2.26 -0.40
N LEU A 105 2.49 2.36 0.80
CA LEU A 105 1.07 2.67 0.95
C LEU A 105 0.70 4.11 0.58
N TYR A 106 1.68 5.00 0.44
CA TYR A 106 1.47 6.36 -0.10
C TYR A 106 1.41 6.39 -1.63
N HIS A 107 1.63 5.26 -2.30
CA HIS A 107 1.51 5.10 -3.75
C HIS A 107 0.26 4.31 -4.11
N SER A 108 -0.40 4.69 -5.21
CA SER A 108 -1.67 4.07 -5.64
C SER A 108 -1.61 2.54 -5.76
N THR A 109 -0.50 1.98 -6.19
CA THR A 109 -0.35 0.53 -6.34
C THR A 109 -0.38 -0.18 -4.98
N GLY A 110 0.40 0.25 -4.01
CA GLY A 110 0.41 -0.33 -2.67
C GLY A 110 -0.88 -0.06 -1.90
N LEU A 111 -1.50 1.11 -2.10
CA LEU A 111 -2.73 1.50 -1.43
C LEU A 111 -3.96 0.86 -2.08
N ILE A 112 -4.23 1.18 -3.34
CA ILE A 112 -5.51 0.82 -3.98
C ILE A 112 -5.50 -0.65 -4.41
N LEU A 113 -4.46 -1.08 -5.15
CA LEU A 113 -4.36 -2.46 -5.61
C LEU A 113 -3.87 -3.43 -4.52
N GLY A 114 -3.25 -2.89 -3.47
CA GLY A 114 -2.84 -3.62 -2.29
C GLY A 114 -3.88 -3.55 -1.18
N LEU A 115 -3.75 -2.58 -0.29
CA LEU A 115 -4.51 -2.51 0.96
C LEU A 115 -6.03 -2.42 0.76
N CYS A 116 -6.50 -1.54 -0.16
CA CYS A 116 -7.95 -1.37 -0.36
C CYS A 116 -8.60 -2.62 -1.00
N ALA A 117 -7.89 -3.34 -1.87
CA ALA A 117 -8.38 -4.61 -2.42
C ALA A 117 -8.57 -5.67 -1.33
N VAL A 118 -7.64 -5.74 -0.37
CA VAL A 118 -7.73 -6.63 0.80
C VAL A 118 -8.92 -6.27 1.68
N ILE A 119 -9.10 -4.98 1.98
CA ILE A 119 -10.25 -4.50 2.77
C ILE A 119 -11.57 -4.85 2.06
N HIS A 120 -11.65 -4.66 0.75
CA HIS A 120 -12.85 -4.98 -0.04
C HIS A 120 -13.21 -6.48 0.05
N SER A 121 -12.24 -7.36 -0.08
CA SER A 121 -12.45 -8.82 -0.12
C SER A 121 -12.55 -9.46 1.27
N GLY A 122 -12.28 -8.72 2.35
CA GLY A 122 -12.16 -9.28 3.71
C GLY A 122 -10.95 -10.18 3.92
N ALA A 123 -9.97 -10.14 2.99
CA ALA A 123 -8.74 -10.89 3.06
C ALA A 123 -7.77 -10.35 4.11
N SER A 124 -6.67 -11.04 4.32
CA SER A 124 -5.54 -10.57 5.13
C SER A 124 -4.41 -10.00 4.26
N THR A 125 -3.49 -9.24 4.86
CA THR A 125 -2.29 -8.77 4.17
C THR A 125 -1.05 -8.89 5.02
N PHE A 126 0.02 -9.38 4.42
CA PHE A 126 1.37 -9.31 4.97
C PHE A 126 2.06 -8.07 4.38
N ILE A 127 2.26 -7.05 5.23
CA ILE A 127 2.94 -5.81 4.83
C ILE A 127 4.42 -5.92 5.15
N LYS A 128 5.26 -5.85 4.12
CA LYS A 128 6.71 -5.83 4.28
C LYS A 128 7.26 -4.43 3.99
N ARG A 129 7.96 -3.85 4.96
CA ARG A 129 8.48 -2.48 4.86
C ARG A 129 9.43 -2.27 3.67
N LYS A 130 10.22 -3.31 3.31
CA LYS A 130 11.16 -3.27 2.19
C LYS A 130 11.20 -4.62 1.50
N PHE A 131 11.06 -4.64 0.17
CA PHE A 131 11.21 -5.85 -0.63
C PHE A 131 12.61 -6.45 -0.48
N SER A 132 12.67 -7.79 -0.43
CA SER A 132 13.91 -8.57 -0.48
C SER A 132 13.65 -9.81 -1.34
N ALA A 133 14.32 -9.89 -2.47
CA ALA A 133 14.17 -11.02 -3.38
C ALA A 133 14.60 -12.35 -2.74
N SER A 134 15.68 -12.33 -1.96
CA SER A 134 16.20 -13.53 -1.27
C SER A 134 15.31 -14.06 -0.16
N SER A 135 14.42 -13.24 0.41
CA SER A 135 13.48 -13.68 1.46
C SER A 135 12.04 -13.82 0.98
N PHE A 136 11.75 -13.45 -0.26
CA PHE A 136 10.37 -13.39 -0.76
C PHE A 136 9.63 -14.72 -0.63
N TRP A 137 10.18 -15.79 -1.18
CA TRP A 137 9.54 -17.11 -1.14
C TRP A 137 9.45 -17.70 0.27
N LEU A 138 10.45 -17.42 1.12
CA LEU A 138 10.44 -17.81 2.53
C LEU A 138 9.34 -17.08 3.30
N ASP A 139 9.19 -15.78 3.06
CA ASP A 139 8.11 -15.00 3.65
C ASP A 139 6.75 -15.47 3.14
N ALA A 140 6.61 -15.69 1.83
CA ALA A 140 5.38 -16.17 1.22
C ALA A 140 4.91 -17.48 1.87
N LYS A 141 5.81 -18.44 2.03
CA LYS A 141 5.53 -19.71 2.70
C LYS A 141 5.23 -19.54 4.17
N LYS A 142 6.03 -18.73 4.89
CA LYS A 142 5.88 -18.51 6.33
C LYS A 142 4.55 -17.86 6.70
N TYR A 143 4.12 -16.87 5.93
CA TYR A 143 2.90 -16.10 6.19
C TYR A 143 1.72 -16.56 5.35
N ASN A 144 1.88 -17.67 4.61
CA ASN A 144 0.87 -18.26 3.72
C ASN A 144 0.23 -17.20 2.78
N THR A 145 1.07 -16.36 2.16
CA THR A 145 0.56 -15.33 1.26
C THR A 145 0.16 -15.94 -0.09
N THR A 146 -1.11 -15.80 -0.46
CA THR A 146 -1.70 -16.41 -1.66
C THR A 146 -1.75 -15.49 -2.86
N ALA A 147 -1.49 -14.20 -2.63
CA ALA A 147 -1.45 -13.18 -3.68
C ALA A 147 -0.27 -12.23 -3.51
N PHE A 148 0.18 -11.61 -4.60
CA PHE A 148 1.29 -10.65 -4.60
C PHE A 148 0.99 -9.43 -5.47
N VAL A 149 1.15 -8.23 -4.91
CA VAL A 149 1.14 -6.98 -5.67
C VAL A 149 2.56 -6.52 -5.93
N TYR A 150 2.87 -6.24 -7.21
CA TYR A 150 4.24 -5.89 -7.59
C TYR A 150 4.33 -4.84 -8.69
N VAL A 151 5.53 -4.33 -8.90
CA VAL A 151 5.95 -3.57 -10.09
C VAL A 151 6.97 -4.41 -10.84
N GLY A 152 7.05 -4.25 -12.16
CA GLY A 152 7.82 -5.15 -13.03
C GLY A 152 9.26 -5.41 -12.58
N GLU A 153 9.92 -4.43 -11.98
CA GLU A 153 11.30 -4.55 -11.47
C GLU A 153 11.44 -5.61 -10.36
N LEU A 154 10.41 -5.84 -9.55
CA LEU A 154 10.46 -6.85 -8.48
C LEU A 154 10.53 -8.26 -9.06
N CYS A 155 9.79 -8.54 -10.13
CA CYS A 155 9.88 -9.83 -10.82
C CYS A 155 11.26 -10.05 -11.45
N ARG A 156 11.86 -8.99 -11.99
CA ARG A 156 13.23 -9.07 -12.49
C ARG A 156 14.21 -9.45 -11.36
N TYR A 157 14.08 -8.88 -10.17
CA TYR A 157 14.91 -9.28 -9.03
C TYR A 157 14.69 -10.74 -8.61
N LEU A 158 13.45 -11.22 -8.66
CA LEU A 158 13.15 -12.62 -8.35
C LEU A 158 13.76 -13.57 -9.38
N SER A 159 13.73 -13.23 -10.67
CA SER A 159 14.28 -14.09 -11.74
C SER A 159 15.82 -14.25 -11.69
N PHE A 160 16.52 -13.42 -10.94
CA PHE A 160 17.96 -13.56 -10.69
C PHE A 160 18.31 -14.35 -9.42
N GLN A 161 17.29 -14.79 -8.66
CA GLN A 161 17.57 -15.63 -7.49
C GLN A 161 17.78 -17.08 -7.91
N GLU A 162 18.65 -17.77 -7.17
CA GLU A 162 18.76 -19.22 -7.30
C GLU A 162 17.46 -19.88 -6.84
N PRO A 163 16.97 -20.91 -7.55
CA PRO A 163 15.77 -21.65 -7.16
C PRO A 163 15.90 -22.20 -5.74
N CYS A 164 14.80 -22.16 -4.99
CA CYS A 164 14.76 -22.71 -3.64
C CYS A 164 13.48 -23.52 -3.38
N ASP A 165 13.52 -24.40 -2.37
CA ASP A 165 12.37 -25.24 -2.01
C ASP A 165 11.10 -24.44 -1.67
N ALA A 166 11.26 -23.23 -1.15
CA ALA A 166 10.15 -22.37 -0.82
C ALA A 166 9.46 -21.80 -2.07
N GLU A 167 10.19 -21.66 -3.19
CA GLU A 167 9.65 -21.25 -4.49
C GLU A 167 8.82 -22.37 -5.11
N ILE A 168 9.33 -23.61 -5.08
CA ILE A 168 8.67 -24.78 -5.71
C ILE A 168 7.31 -25.04 -5.04
N ASN A 169 7.23 -24.89 -3.73
CA ASN A 169 6.04 -25.18 -2.93
C ASN A 169 5.46 -23.91 -2.29
N ASN A 170 5.40 -22.81 -3.06
CA ASN A 170 4.86 -21.55 -2.57
C ASN A 170 3.31 -21.53 -2.64
N PRO A 171 2.62 -20.77 -1.76
CA PRO A 171 1.16 -20.69 -1.74
C PRO A 171 0.59 -19.64 -2.71
N ILE A 172 1.40 -18.87 -3.45
CA ILE A 172 0.94 -17.78 -4.30
C ILE A 172 0.14 -18.31 -5.49
N LYS A 173 -1.11 -17.90 -5.59
CA LYS A 173 -2.06 -18.26 -6.66
C LYS A 173 -2.23 -17.15 -7.68
N ALA A 174 -2.06 -15.89 -7.26
CA ALA A 174 -2.28 -14.72 -8.11
C ALA A 174 -1.20 -13.67 -7.91
N MET A 175 -0.74 -13.10 -9.02
CA MET A 175 0.21 -11.99 -9.01
C MET A 175 -0.32 -10.86 -9.88
N VAL A 176 -0.48 -9.66 -9.32
CA VAL A 176 -0.98 -8.50 -10.06
C VAL A 176 0.10 -7.45 -10.18
N VAL A 177 0.35 -7.04 -11.42
CA VAL A 177 1.31 -6.01 -11.76
C VAL A 177 0.60 -4.76 -12.26
N MET A 178 1.04 -3.59 -11.80
CA MET A 178 0.72 -2.35 -12.48
C MET A 178 1.81 -2.06 -13.50
N VAL A 179 1.51 -2.24 -14.78
CA VAL A 179 2.33 -1.76 -15.88
C VAL A 179 1.72 -0.44 -16.35
N PHE A 180 2.40 0.68 -16.16
CA PHE A 180 2.09 1.90 -16.89
C PHE A 180 2.57 1.75 -18.33
N VAL A 181 1.80 1.05 -19.14
CA VAL A 181 1.88 1.26 -20.58
C VAL A 181 0.99 2.46 -20.88
N GLN A 182 1.55 3.49 -21.43
CA GLN A 182 0.89 4.77 -21.74
C GLN A 182 -0.19 4.65 -22.84
N ILE A 183 -0.65 3.46 -23.14
CA ILE A 183 -1.65 3.17 -24.17
C ILE A 183 -2.62 2.12 -23.61
N TYR A 184 -3.80 2.60 -23.16
CA TYR A 184 -4.98 1.78 -22.82
C TYR A 184 -4.80 0.72 -21.72
N GLY A 185 -5.46 0.94 -20.59
CA GLY A 185 -5.48 0.11 -19.39
C GLY A 185 -5.68 -1.39 -19.64
N THR A 186 -4.60 -2.08 -19.91
CA THR A 186 -4.60 -3.54 -20.03
C THR A 186 -3.94 -4.10 -18.78
N PHE A 187 -4.72 -4.81 -17.97
CA PHE A 187 -4.19 -5.63 -16.89
C PHE A 187 -3.64 -6.91 -17.50
N LEU A 188 -2.37 -7.17 -17.31
CA LEU A 188 -1.77 -8.46 -17.66
C LEU A 188 -1.88 -9.35 -16.44
N GLN A 189 -2.78 -10.33 -16.47
CA GLN A 189 -2.84 -11.41 -15.49
C GLN A 189 -1.89 -12.52 -15.99
N ILE A 190 -0.89 -12.86 -15.20
CA ILE A 190 -0.04 -14.04 -15.46
C ILE A 190 -0.56 -15.13 -14.55
N ASP A 191 -1.22 -16.13 -15.16
CA ASP A 191 -1.59 -17.36 -14.46
C ASP A 191 -0.33 -18.22 -14.35
N LEU A 192 0.19 -18.37 -13.14
CA LEU A 192 1.27 -19.32 -12.84
C LEU A 192 0.64 -20.69 -12.70
N LYS A 193 0.94 -21.58 -13.66
CA LYS A 193 0.64 -23.02 -13.57
C LYS A 193 1.83 -23.77 -13.01
#